data_ebecac1172887e1029dfd35deacfcdf5
#
_entry.id   ebecac1172887e1029dfd35deacfcdf5
#
_cell.length_a   1.000
_cell.length_b   1.000
_cell.length_c   1.000
_cell.angle_alpha   90.00
_cell.angle_beta   90.00
_cell.angle_gamma   90.00
#
_symmetry.space_group_name_H-M   'P 1'
#
loop_
_entity.id
_entity.type
_entity.pdbx_description
1 polymer ?
#
loop_
_entity_poly.entity_id
_entity_poly.type
_entity_poly.pdbx_seq_one_letter_code
_entity_poly.pdbx_strand_id
1 'polypeptide(L)'
;MVVDIPAGAVFRVVAALAAVVVVFRAEAAALVAAAREGIGNFMHPKTFTKHLQHDAVVAAIRDAEYKTSGQIRVSISPKHIDDPVAAAQAEFLRLGMNQSPERNGVLIFVAPRAHKFAVIGDEAVHAKCGDEFWRKLADVMSGYFRKSEFTPGIIHGVKTAGDLLAEHFPRHRG
;
A
#
# COMPACT_ATOMS: atom_id res chain seq x y z
N MET A 1 0.92 -10.67 -17.86
CA MET A 1 -0.17 -10.08 -18.64
C MET A 1 -0.23 -8.61 -18.28
N VAL A 2 0.10 -7.75 -19.23
CA VAL A 2 0.02 -6.29 -19.05
C VAL A 2 -1.39 -5.90 -19.44
N VAL A 3 -2.15 -5.39 -18.51
CA VAL A 3 -3.47 -4.81 -18.82
C VAL A 3 -3.27 -3.33 -19.01
N ASP A 4 -3.44 -2.86 -20.23
CA ASP A 4 -3.35 -1.45 -20.58
C ASP A 4 -4.63 -0.75 -20.08
N ILE A 5 -4.47 0.22 -19.20
CA ILE A 5 -5.57 1.04 -18.67
C ILE A 5 -5.31 2.48 -19.11
N PRO A 6 -6.34 3.21 -19.58
CA PRO A 6 -6.15 4.53 -20.18
C PRO A 6 -5.46 5.51 -19.24
N ALA A 7 -4.44 6.14 -19.77
CA ALA A 7 -3.69 7.30 -19.30
C ALA A 7 -3.66 7.53 -17.77
N GLY A 8 -2.78 6.81 -17.06
CA GLY A 8 -2.40 7.23 -15.71
C GLY A 8 -2.09 6.12 -14.70
N ALA A 9 -2.40 4.89 -14.95
CA ALA A 9 -2.07 3.80 -14.04
C ALA A 9 -1.51 2.59 -14.81
N VAL A 10 -0.32 2.16 -14.47
CA VAL A 10 0.26 0.90 -14.99
C VAL A 10 0.15 -0.12 -13.87
N PHE A 11 -0.64 -1.16 -14.10
CA PHE A 11 -0.75 -2.29 -13.18
C PHE A 11 0.15 -3.42 -13.66
N ARG A 12 1.00 -3.90 -12.79
CA ARG A 12 1.80 -5.10 -13.04
C ARG A 12 1.47 -6.14 -11.99
N VAL A 13 0.88 -7.24 -12.41
CA VAL A 13 0.63 -8.40 -11.56
C VAL A 13 1.81 -9.37 -11.71
N VAL A 14 2.47 -9.69 -10.63
CA VAL A 14 3.57 -10.68 -10.61
C VAL A 14 3.11 -11.91 -9.84
N ALA A 15 3.22 -13.06 -10.51
CA ALA A 15 2.61 -14.32 -10.13
C ALA A 15 3.39 -15.09 -9.06
N ALA A 16 3.50 -14.74 -7.89
CA ALA A 16 3.85 -15.59 -6.72
C ALA A 16 3.60 -14.85 -5.39
N LEU A 17 3.58 -13.54 -5.43
CA LEU A 17 3.04 -12.65 -4.40
C LEU A 17 2.11 -11.73 -5.15
N ALA A 18 0.84 -11.73 -4.83
CA ALA A 18 -0.11 -10.83 -5.47
C ALA A 18 0.25 -9.39 -5.12
N ALA A 19 0.82 -8.70 -6.06
CA ALA A 19 1.21 -7.31 -5.89
C ALA A 19 0.50 -6.44 -6.93
N VAL A 20 -0.21 -5.43 -6.49
CA VAL A 20 -0.75 -4.39 -7.36
C VAL A 20 0.09 -3.13 -7.17
N VAL A 21 0.71 -2.67 -8.24
CA VAL A 21 1.41 -1.39 -8.26
C VAL A 21 0.50 -0.33 -8.82
N VAL A 22 0.34 0.74 -8.08
CA VAL A 22 -0.21 1.97 -8.62
C VAL A 22 0.87 3.03 -8.63
N VAL A 23 1.22 3.48 -9.83
CA VAL A 23 1.99 4.70 -10.02
C VAL A 23 0.97 5.84 -10.07
N PHE A 24 0.93 6.66 -9.03
CA PHE A 24 0.14 7.87 -9.11
C PHE A 24 0.96 8.96 -9.80
N ARG A 25 0.67 9.13 -11.06
CA ARG A 25 1.16 10.26 -11.85
C ARG A 25 0.21 11.42 -11.61
N ALA A 26 0.61 12.40 -10.83
CA ALA A 26 -0.11 13.68 -10.85
C ALA A 26 0.00 14.24 -12.27
N GLU A 27 -1.11 14.69 -12.85
CA GLU A 27 -1.08 15.34 -14.15
C GLU A 27 -0.07 16.50 -14.10
N ALA A 28 0.81 16.56 -15.09
CA ALA A 28 1.94 17.49 -15.12
C ALA A 28 1.54 18.97 -14.94
N ALA A 29 0.32 19.33 -15.32
CA ALA A 29 -0.23 20.68 -15.16
C ALA A 29 -0.55 21.04 -13.70
N ALA A 30 -1.07 20.09 -12.92
CA ALA A 30 -1.34 20.30 -11.49
C ALA A 30 -0.04 20.31 -10.67
N LEU A 31 0.97 19.54 -11.10
CA LEU A 31 2.29 19.53 -10.48
C LEU A 31 3.07 20.85 -10.66
N VAL A 32 2.93 21.49 -11.81
CA VAL A 32 3.61 22.78 -12.08
C VAL A 32 2.98 23.92 -11.29
N ALA A 33 1.65 23.93 -11.10
CA ALA A 33 0.98 24.90 -10.26
C ALA A 33 1.25 24.68 -8.77
N ALA A 34 1.29 23.43 -8.34
CA ALA A 34 1.53 23.03 -6.95
C ALA A 34 3.01 23.11 -6.54
N ALA A 35 3.95 22.94 -7.49
CA ALA A 35 5.38 23.16 -7.25
C ALA A 35 5.71 24.63 -6.93
N ARG A 36 4.85 25.57 -7.33
CA ARG A 36 4.96 26.99 -6.95
C ARG A 36 4.47 27.29 -5.52
N GLU A 37 3.68 26.41 -4.90
CA GLU A 37 3.08 26.64 -3.58
C GLU A 37 3.50 25.60 -2.51
N GLY A 38 4.67 24.98 -2.63
CA GLY A 38 5.24 24.18 -1.55
C GLY A 38 4.92 22.68 -1.55
N ILE A 39 4.20 22.13 -2.54
CA ILE A 39 3.91 20.68 -2.66
C ILE A 39 5.16 19.87 -3.03
N GLY A 40 6.16 20.49 -3.66
CA GLY A 40 7.47 19.87 -3.91
C GLY A 40 8.17 19.39 -2.63
N ASN A 41 7.81 19.95 -1.49
CA ASN A 41 8.41 19.61 -0.19
C ASN A 41 7.70 18.44 0.51
N PHE A 42 6.44 18.13 0.17
CA PHE A 42 5.65 17.04 0.76
C PHE A 42 6.15 15.65 0.36
N MET A 43 6.81 15.54 -0.79
CA MET A 43 7.28 14.27 -1.32
C MET A 43 8.71 13.93 -0.91
N HIS A 44 9.39 14.78 -0.16
CA HIS A 44 10.66 14.43 0.46
C HIS A 44 10.37 13.43 1.62
N PRO A 45 11.09 12.30 1.72
CA PRO A 45 10.79 11.25 2.71
C PRO A 45 10.71 11.75 4.14
N LYS A 46 11.59 12.68 4.53
CA LYS A 46 11.59 13.28 5.88
C LYS A 46 10.33 14.13 6.12
N THR A 47 9.89 14.86 5.10
CA THR A 47 8.67 15.69 5.17
C THR A 47 7.44 14.80 5.19
N PHE A 48 7.38 13.78 4.34
CA PHE A 48 6.32 12.79 4.33
C PHE A 48 6.16 12.12 5.71
N THR A 49 7.25 11.61 6.27
CA THR A 49 7.23 10.93 7.57
C THR A 49 6.85 11.89 8.70
N LYS A 50 7.28 13.16 8.64
CA LYS A 50 6.93 14.19 9.63
C LYS A 50 5.44 14.54 9.64
N HIS A 51 4.80 14.55 8.45
CA HIS A 51 3.37 14.86 8.32
C HIS A 51 2.47 13.63 8.43
N LEU A 52 3.04 12.43 8.35
CA LEU A 52 2.29 11.21 8.60
C LEU A 52 1.93 11.12 10.08
N GLN A 53 0.64 10.98 10.36
CA GLN A 53 0.16 10.73 11.72
C GLN A 53 0.45 9.26 12.09
N HIS A 54 1.69 9.03 12.50
CA HIS A 54 2.21 7.70 12.78
C HIS A 54 1.33 6.93 13.77
N ASP A 55 0.96 7.57 14.88
CA ASP A 55 0.14 6.95 15.92
C ASP A 55 -1.24 6.53 15.42
N ALA A 56 -1.84 7.31 14.51
CA ALA A 56 -3.12 6.97 13.91
C ALA A 56 -3.01 5.73 12.99
N VAL A 57 -1.91 5.61 12.23
CA VAL A 57 -1.64 4.43 11.41
C VAL A 57 -1.41 3.19 12.27
N VAL A 58 -0.60 3.31 13.34
CA VAL A 58 -0.34 2.22 14.29
C VAL A 58 -1.62 1.77 14.97
N ALA A 59 -2.47 2.70 15.41
CA ALA A 59 -3.76 2.39 16.00
C ALA A 59 -4.66 1.62 15.01
N ALA A 60 -4.74 2.07 13.74
CA ALA A 60 -5.52 1.40 12.72
C ALA A 60 -5.02 -0.04 12.44
N ILE A 61 -3.69 -0.25 12.41
CA ILE A 61 -3.11 -1.59 12.27
C ILE A 61 -3.49 -2.48 13.45
N ARG A 62 -3.35 -1.98 14.66
CA ARG A 62 -3.69 -2.72 15.88
C ARG A 62 -5.17 -3.13 15.91
N ASP A 63 -6.06 -2.19 15.57
CA ASP A 63 -7.50 -2.45 15.52
C ASP A 63 -7.87 -3.48 14.45
N ALA A 64 -7.21 -3.44 13.30
CA ALA A 64 -7.38 -4.41 12.24
C ALA A 64 -6.88 -5.80 12.66
N GLU A 65 -5.65 -5.89 13.16
CA GLU A 65 -5.02 -7.15 13.59
C GLU A 65 -5.73 -7.77 14.82
N TYR A 66 -6.46 -6.98 15.61
CA TYR A 66 -7.23 -7.52 16.74
C TYR A 66 -8.35 -8.48 16.29
N LYS A 67 -8.88 -8.29 15.09
CA LYS A 67 -10.00 -9.06 14.55
C LYS A 67 -9.59 -10.28 13.74
N THR A 68 -8.32 -10.39 13.36
CA THR A 68 -7.80 -11.41 12.46
C THR A 68 -6.54 -12.08 13.00
N SER A 69 -6.23 -13.29 12.51
CA SER A 69 -4.91 -13.91 12.67
C SER A 69 -3.88 -13.35 11.68
N GLY A 70 -4.32 -12.61 10.66
CA GLY A 70 -3.46 -12.03 9.63
C GLY A 70 -2.60 -10.90 10.16
N GLN A 71 -1.52 -10.62 9.44
CA GLN A 71 -0.57 -9.55 9.75
C GLN A 71 -0.68 -8.42 8.74
N ILE A 72 -0.67 -7.18 9.23
CA ILE A 72 -0.65 -5.98 8.38
C ILE A 72 0.59 -5.17 8.73
N ARG A 73 1.37 -4.79 7.72
CA ARG A 73 2.53 -3.91 7.87
C ARG A 73 2.45 -2.75 6.90
N VAL A 74 2.95 -1.61 7.33
CA VAL A 74 3.16 -0.42 6.51
C VAL A 74 4.64 -0.10 6.53
N SER A 75 5.26 -0.03 5.36
CA SER A 75 6.67 0.34 5.22
C SER A 75 6.82 1.55 4.31
N ILE A 76 7.65 2.51 4.72
CA ILE A 76 7.90 3.74 3.97
C ILE A 76 9.38 3.79 3.62
N SER A 77 9.68 3.75 2.32
CA SER A 77 11.05 3.81 1.83
C SER A 77 11.57 5.25 1.76
N PRO A 78 12.73 5.55 2.36
CA PRO A 78 13.38 6.85 2.18
C PRO A 78 14.12 6.97 0.84
N LYS A 79 14.24 5.85 0.09
CA LYS A 79 14.99 5.78 -1.16
C LYS A 79 14.10 6.12 -2.36
N HIS A 80 14.73 6.50 -3.47
CA HIS A 80 14.06 6.49 -4.77
C HIS A 80 13.91 5.04 -5.23
N ILE A 81 12.70 4.65 -5.60
CA ILE A 81 12.35 3.28 -5.98
C ILE A 81 11.81 3.28 -7.41
N ASP A 82 12.51 2.60 -8.30
CA ASP A 82 12.09 2.47 -9.71
C ASP A 82 10.99 1.43 -9.87
N ASP A 83 11.16 0.25 -9.25
CA ASP A 83 10.16 -0.83 -9.22
C ASP A 83 9.63 -1.03 -7.79
N PRO A 84 8.46 -0.46 -7.47
CA PRO A 84 7.89 -0.56 -6.13
C PRO A 84 7.40 -1.97 -5.79
N VAL A 85 7.11 -2.83 -6.78
CA VAL A 85 6.74 -4.22 -6.52
C VAL A 85 7.94 -5.02 -6.05
N ALA A 86 9.03 -4.97 -6.81
CA ALA A 86 10.25 -5.68 -6.45
C ALA A 86 10.75 -5.23 -5.07
N ALA A 87 10.71 -3.91 -4.81
CA ALA A 87 11.09 -3.36 -3.51
C ALA A 87 10.16 -3.82 -2.38
N ALA A 88 8.85 -3.83 -2.61
CA ALA A 88 7.87 -4.30 -1.63
C ALA A 88 7.99 -5.80 -1.37
N GLN A 89 8.26 -6.62 -2.40
CA GLN A 89 8.53 -8.05 -2.24
C GLN A 89 9.78 -8.31 -1.39
N ALA A 90 10.87 -7.59 -1.67
CA ALA A 90 12.09 -7.68 -0.87
C ALA A 90 11.83 -7.28 0.59
N GLU A 91 11.06 -6.23 0.81
CA GLU A 91 10.69 -5.76 2.15
C GLU A 91 9.79 -6.77 2.89
N PHE A 92 8.83 -7.38 2.19
CA PHE A 92 7.96 -8.42 2.72
C PHE A 92 8.77 -9.62 3.25
N LEU A 93 9.76 -10.05 2.47
CA LEU A 93 10.69 -11.12 2.88
C LEU A 93 11.58 -10.67 4.04
N ARG A 94 12.12 -9.45 3.98
CA ARG A 94 12.97 -8.90 5.04
C ARG A 94 12.24 -8.82 6.38
N LEU A 95 10.95 -8.51 6.36
CA LEU A 95 10.09 -8.47 7.56
C LEU A 95 9.65 -9.86 8.03
N GLY A 96 10.03 -10.93 7.33
CA GLY A 96 9.66 -12.31 7.67
C GLY A 96 8.17 -12.61 7.51
N MET A 97 7.43 -11.80 6.75
CA MET A 97 5.98 -11.95 6.60
C MET A 97 5.58 -13.24 5.87
N ASN A 98 6.48 -13.79 5.05
CA ASN A 98 6.30 -15.07 4.37
C ASN A 98 6.45 -16.29 5.30
N GLN A 99 6.80 -16.10 6.56
CA GLN A 99 7.00 -17.18 7.53
C GLN A 99 5.72 -17.52 8.33
N SER A 100 4.65 -16.72 8.14
CA SER A 100 3.35 -17.02 8.74
C SER A 100 2.82 -18.39 8.25
N PRO A 101 2.43 -19.31 9.12
CA PRO A 101 1.86 -20.60 8.72
C PRO A 101 0.61 -20.45 7.84
N GLU A 102 -0.19 -19.43 8.09
CA GLU A 102 -1.44 -19.17 7.36
C GLU A 102 -1.23 -18.38 6.07
N ARG A 103 -0.01 -17.90 5.78
CA ARG A 103 0.32 -17.12 4.58
C ARG A 103 -0.67 -15.96 4.33
N ASN A 104 -1.01 -15.27 5.41
CA ASN A 104 -2.07 -14.25 5.46
C ASN A 104 -1.56 -12.84 5.78
N GLY A 105 -0.34 -12.52 5.37
CA GLY A 105 0.25 -11.20 5.53
C GLY A 105 -0.18 -10.21 4.44
N VAL A 106 -0.31 -8.93 4.80
CA VAL A 106 -0.51 -7.80 3.87
C VAL A 106 0.51 -6.71 4.16
N LEU A 107 1.23 -6.28 3.14
CA LEU A 107 2.18 -5.17 3.22
C LEU A 107 1.72 -4.00 2.35
N ILE A 108 1.62 -2.82 2.94
CA ILE A 108 1.49 -1.55 2.24
C ILE A 108 2.87 -0.90 2.20
N PHE A 109 3.45 -0.81 1.02
CA PHE A 109 4.77 -0.22 0.79
C PHE A 109 4.64 1.11 0.08
N VAL A 110 5.20 2.17 0.67
CA VAL A 110 5.14 3.52 0.12
C VAL A 110 6.54 4.04 -0.16
N ALA A 111 6.75 4.56 -1.38
CA ALA A 111 7.99 5.17 -1.83
C ALA A 111 7.74 6.65 -2.20
N PRO A 112 7.76 7.58 -1.24
CA PRO A 112 7.37 8.97 -1.47
C PRO A 112 8.24 9.68 -2.52
N ARG A 113 9.55 9.41 -2.54
CA ARG A 113 10.47 10.03 -3.52
C ARG A 113 10.20 9.63 -4.96
N ALA A 114 9.66 8.45 -5.16
CA ALA A 114 9.29 7.94 -6.48
C ALA A 114 7.82 8.22 -6.83
N HIS A 115 7.04 8.78 -5.91
CA HIS A 115 5.59 8.95 -6.03
C HIS A 115 4.88 7.62 -6.36
N LYS A 116 5.32 6.56 -5.69
CA LYS A 116 4.84 5.19 -5.94
C LYS A 116 4.48 4.50 -4.63
N PHE A 117 3.57 3.56 -4.72
CA PHE A 117 3.29 2.62 -3.64
C PHE A 117 2.93 1.26 -4.22
N ALA A 118 3.01 0.24 -3.40
CA ALA A 118 2.55 -1.11 -3.72
C ALA A 118 1.81 -1.69 -2.52
N VAL A 119 0.78 -2.49 -2.79
CA VAL A 119 0.14 -3.33 -1.78
C VAL A 119 0.40 -4.78 -2.17
N ILE A 120 0.95 -5.54 -1.22
CA ILE A 120 1.26 -6.96 -1.41
C ILE A 120 0.46 -7.77 -0.41
N GLY A 121 -0.30 -8.75 -0.92
CA GLY A 121 -0.90 -9.80 -0.12
C GLY A 121 -0.14 -11.10 -0.31
N ASP A 122 -0.01 -11.87 0.78
CA ASP A 122 0.55 -13.21 0.71
C ASP A 122 -0.40 -14.17 -0.04
N GLU A 123 0.07 -15.33 -0.37
CA GLU A 123 -0.57 -16.30 -1.25
C GLU A 123 -2.01 -16.64 -0.82
N ALA A 124 -2.23 -16.93 0.46
CA ALA A 124 -3.56 -17.29 0.95
C ALA A 124 -4.54 -16.10 0.89
N VAL A 125 -4.07 -14.87 1.10
CA VAL A 125 -4.90 -13.67 0.97
C VAL A 125 -5.32 -13.48 -0.47
N HIS A 126 -4.36 -13.58 -1.40
CA HIS A 126 -4.65 -13.43 -2.83
C HIS A 126 -5.64 -14.48 -3.33
N ALA A 127 -5.49 -15.73 -2.90
CA ALA A 127 -6.41 -16.82 -3.26
C ALA A 127 -7.87 -16.54 -2.83
N LYS A 128 -8.07 -15.75 -1.77
CA LYS A 128 -9.41 -15.39 -1.27
C LYS A 128 -10.00 -14.16 -1.96
N CYS A 129 -9.20 -13.13 -2.23
CA CYS A 129 -9.73 -11.85 -2.71
C CYS A 129 -9.61 -11.64 -4.22
N GLY A 130 -8.64 -12.28 -4.87
CA GLY A 130 -8.37 -12.10 -6.29
C GLY A 130 -7.82 -10.72 -6.68
N ASP A 131 -7.56 -10.54 -7.99
CA ASP A 131 -6.93 -9.32 -8.51
C ASP A 131 -7.81 -8.07 -8.40
N GLU A 132 -9.12 -8.23 -8.48
CA GLU A 132 -10.06 -7.10 -8.50
C GLU A 132 -10.06 -6.35 -7.17
N PHE A 133 -9.94 -7.06 -6.07
CA PHE A 133 -9.85 -6.46 -4.73
C PHE A 133 -8.64 -5.53 -4.65
N TRP A 134 -7.47 -6.00 -5.07
CA TRP A 134 -6.23 -5.22 -5.02
C TRP A 134 -6.30 -3.98 -5.89
N ARG A 135 -6.90 -4.09 -7.09
CA ARG A 135 -7.11 -2.94 -7.97
C ARG A 135 -7.99 -1.88 -7.32
N LYS A 136 -9.15 -2.27 -6.79
CA LYS A 136 -10.06 -1.35 -6.10
C LYS A 136 -9.39 -0.65 -4.91
N LEU A 137 -8.67 -1.42 -4.10
CA LEU A 137 -7.93 -0.88 -2.97
C LEU A 137 -6.88 0.15 -3.41
N ALA A 138 -6.11 -0.20 -4.43
CA ALA A 138 -5.08 0.66 -4.96
C ALA A 138 -5.66 1.94 -5.61
N ASP A 139 -6.78 1.86 -6.31
CA ASP A 139 -7.46 3.02 -6.90
C ASP A 139 -7.94 4.00 -5.84
N VAL A 140 -8.53 3.51 -4.76
CA VAL A 140 -8.99 4.37 -3.66
C VAL A 140 -7.80 5.03 -2.95
N MET A 141 -6.75 4.27 -2.64
CA MET A 141 -5.53 4.82 -2.03
C MET A 141 -4.88 5.88 -2.93
N SER A 142 -4.83 5.63 -4.25
CA SER A 142 -4.37 6.61 -5.23
C SER A 142 -5.15 7.91 -5.19
N GLY A 143 -6.47 7.83 -5.04
CA GLY A 143 -7.35 8.98 -4.91
C GLY A 143 -6.97 9.88 -3.73
N TYR A 144 -6.69 9.28 -2.57
CA TYR A 144 -6.18 10.00 -1.41
C TYR A 144 -4.79 10.61 -1.66
N PHE A 145 -3.87 9.84 -2.21
CA PHE A 145 -2.49 10.28 -2.41
C PHE A 145 -2.37 11.42 -3.42
N ARG A 146 -3.21 11.45 -4.46
CA ARG A 146 -3.30 12.58 -5.40
C ARG A 146 -3.71 13.88 -4.73
N LYS A 147 -4.48 13.81 -3.65
CA LYS A 147 -4.89 14.95 -2.82
C LYS A 147 -3.90 15.26 -1.70
N SER A 148 -2.76 14.58 -1.66
CA SER A 148 -1.78 14.63 -0.56
C SER A 148 -2.34 14.19 0.81
N GLU A 149 -3.43 13.44 0.81
CA GLU A 149 -4.07 12.86 2.00
C GLU A 149 -3.44 11.50 2.33
N PHE A 150 -2.14 11.49 2.67
CA PHE A 150 -1.36 10.26 2.84
C PHE A 150 -1.80 9.44 4.04
N THR A 151 -1.99 10.07 5.19
CA THR A 151 -2.47 9.38 6.40
C THR A 151 -3.85 8.75 6.20
N PRO A 152 -4.88 9.47 5.71
CA PRO A 152 -6.18 8.87 5.42
C PRO A 152 -6.09 7.74 4.39
N GLY A 153 -5.27 7.88 3.35
CA GLY A 153 -5.09 6.85 2.33
C GLY A 153 -4.48 5.56 2.87
N ILE A 154 -3.45 5.66 3.70
CA ILE A 154 -2.83 4.51 4.36
C ILE A 154 -3.81 3.86 5.34
N ILE A 155 -4.50 4.65 6.17
CA ILE A 155 -5.50 4.13 7.12
C ILE A 155 -6.63 3.42 6.38
N HIS A 156 -7.10 3.96 5.25
CA HIS A 156 -8.10 3.29 4.42
C HIS A 156 -7.58 1.93 3.93
N GLY A 157 -6.35 1.89 3.42
CA GLY A 157 -5.70 0.64 3.00
C GLY A 157 -5.62 -0.38 4.11
N VAL A 158 -5.20 0.03 5.30
CA VAL A 158 -5.11 -0.83 6.49
C VAL A 158 -6.48 -1.38 6.90
N LYS A 159 -7.50 -0.52 6.96
CA LYS A 159 -8.86 -0.94 7.34
C LYS A 159 -9.46 -1.91 6.34
N THR A 160 -9.36 -1.62 5.05
CA THR A 160 -9.90 -2.47 3.99
C THR A 160 -9.21 -3.83 3.96
N ALA A 161 -7.88 -3.86 4.09
CA ALA A 161 -7.13 -5.12 4.23
C ALA A 161 -7.52 -5.87 5.51
N GLY A 162 -7.68 -5.15 6.62
CA GLY A 162 -8.10 -5.72 7.90
C GLY A 162 -9.49 -6.36 7.86
N ASP A 163 -10.44 -5.72 7.21
CA ASP A 163 -11.80 -6.26 7.04
C ASP A 163 -11.79 -7.54 6.20
N LEU A 164 -11.02 -7.55 5.10
CA LEU A 164 -10.81 -8.75 4.28
C LEU A 164 -10.18 -9.89 5.10
N LEU A 165 -9.13 -9.58 5.86
CA LEU A 165 -8.46 -10.57 6.69
C LEU A 165 -9.36 -11.08 7.82
N ALA A 166 -10.18 -10.23 8.42
CA ALA A 166 -11.14 -10.63 9.45
C ALA A 166 -12.24 -11.56 8.91
N GLU A 167 -12.65 -11.35 7.66
CA GLU A 167 -13.64 -12.20 6.98
C GLU A 167 -13.09 -13.61 6.68
N HIS A 168 -11.87 -13.69 6.17
CA HIS A 168 -11.30 -14.94 5.68
C HIS A 168 -10.33 -15.63 6.66
N PHE A 169 -9.74 -14.87 7.56
CA PHE A 169 -8.79 -15.32 8.57
C PHE A 169 -9.14 -14.74 9.94
N PRO A 170 -10.33 -15.07 10.48
CA PRO A 170 -10.76 -14.56 11.78
C PRO A 170 -9.82 -15.04 12.88
N ARG A 171 -9.60 -14.20 13.90
CA ARG A 171 -8.87 -14.62 15.07
C ARG A 171 -9.67 -15.65 15.85
N HIS A 172 -9.17 -16.85 15.95
CA HIS A 172 -9.75 -17.86 16.85
C HIS A 172 -9.47 -17.43 18.29
N ARG A 173 -10.53 -17.07 19.00
CA ARG A 173 -10.44 -16.94 20.46
C ARG A 173 -10.50 -18.37 21.00
N GLY A 174 -9.34 -18.89 21.33
CA GLY A 174 -9.23 -20.12 22.09
C GLY A 174 -9.76 -19.92 23.52
#